data_ed5292f3bb82a202db45104eff736ef6
#
_entry.id   ed5292f3bb82a202db45104eff736ef6
#
_cell.length_a   1.000
_cell.length_b   1.000
_cell.length_c   1.000
_cell.angle_alpha   90.00
_cell.angle_beta   90.00
_cell.angle_gamma   90.00
#
_symmetry.space_group_name_H-M   'P 1'
#
loop_
_entity.id
_entity.type
_entity.pdbx_description
1 polymer ?
#
loop_
_entity_poly.entity_id
_entity_poly.type
_entity_poly.pdbx_seq_one_letter_code
_entity_poly.pdbx_strand_id
1 'polypeptide(L)'
;VPRKTNTWNRFREASVNEKTLSFNDNCLKVAYYKGSGAPSLGKLGGFTMYASPRLKFPADEATLTYETYFDPNFDWKKGGKLGWGLFFGEPGASGGNHTDSAASFRLMWRSKGDLECYVYRPSGVQQHPDYEKTTNFVGNAQYGDSVFRGCFRASKGKWTSIAMYAKTNTFDKESGSPLFDGVLRLTVDGTTHEYTKMIWRTKRNTQISGICGASFFGGSTSLWATPKDTYILHRNVIVT
;
A
#
# COMPACT_ATOMS: atom_id res chain seq x y z
N VAL A 1 -13.96 -7.84 11.33
CA VAL A 1 -13.30 -8.92 10.58
C VAL A 1 -14.10 -9.14 9.32
N PRO A 2 -13.53 -9.05 8.10
CA PRO A 2 -14.27 -9.34 6.90
C PRO A 2 -14.93 -10.71 7.06
N ARG A 3 -16.26 -10.78 6.86
CA ARG A 3 -16.96 -12.06 6.86
C ARG A 3 -16.25 -12.98 5.86
N LYS A 4 -15.96 -14.22 6.28
CA LYS A 4 -15.50 -15.29 5.38
C LYS A 4 -16.55 -15.49 4.30
N THR A 5 -16.46 -14.75 3.21
CA THR A 5 -17.22 -15.05 2.02
C THR A 5 -16.37 -16.00 1.19
N ASN A 6 -16.97 -17.01 0.57
CA ASN A 6 -16.31 -17.99 -0.29
C ASN A 6 -15.62 -17.38 -1.53
N THR A 7 -15.59 -16.05 -1.64
CA THR A 7 -15.05 -15.28 -2.76
C THR A 7 -13.62 -14.77 -2.53
N TRP A 8 -13.05 -14.97 -1.33
CA TRP A 8 -11.71 -14.49 -0.98
C TRP A 8 -10.76 -15.65 -0.73
N ASN A 9 -9.66 -15.72 -1.48
CA ASN A 9 -8.52 -16.53 -1.12
C ASN A 9 -7.62 -15.75 -0.16
N ARG A 10 -7.33 -16.33 0.98
CA ARG A 10 -6.46 -15.75 2.00
C ARG A 10 -5.06 -16.32 1.79
N PHE A 11 -4.11 -15.50 1.32
CA PHE A 11 -2.74 -15.98 1.13
C PHE A 11 -1.93 -15.94 2.43
N ARG A 12 -2.08 -14.91 3.23
CA ARG A 12 -1.33 -14.75 4.50
C ARG A 12 -2.00 -13.73 5.41
N GLU A 13 -2.30 -14.13 6.64
CA GLU A 13 -2.58 -13.21 7.73
C GLU A 13 -1.30 -12.98 8.53
N ALA A 14 -0.80 -11.76 8.57
CA ALA A 14 0.38 -11.46 9.34
C ALA A 14 0.04 -10.93 10.75
N SER A 15 -0.98 -10.08 10.89
CA SER A 15 -1.51 -9.66 12.19
C SER A 15 -2.89 -9.03 12.02
N VAL A 16 -3.92 -9.83 12.14
CA VAL A 16 -5.30 -9.38 12.27
C VAL A 16 -5.75 -9.70 13.69
N ASN A 17 -6.10 -8.69 14.47
CA ASN A 17 -6.49 -8.87 15.85
C ASN A 17 -7.80 -8.13 16.10
N GLU A 18 -8.79 -8.81 16.69
CA GLU A 18 -10.10 -8.25 17.01
C GLU A 18 -10.03 -7.05 17.97
N LYS A 19 -8.97 -6.95 18.77
CA LYS A 19 -8.74 -5.78 19.62
C LYS A 19 -8.31 -4.53 18.84
N THR A 20 -7.79 -4.68 17.62
CA THR A 20 -7.33 -3.57 16.78
C THR A 20 -8.25 -3.28 15.61
N LEU A 21 -9.14 -4.22 15.25
CA LEU A 21 -10.08 -4.09 14.16
C LEU A 21 -11.51 -4.23 14.65
N SER A 22 -12.35 -3.27 14.32
CA SER A 22 -13.80 -3.35 14.54
C SER A 22 -14.56 -2.77 13.37
N PHE A 23 -15.79 -3.25 13.16
CA PHE A 23 -16.72 -2.72 12.15
C PHE A 23 -17.84 -1.98 12.87
N ASN A 24 -17.98 -0.68 12.58
CA ASN A 24 -19.07 0.16 13.04
C ASN A 24 -19.54 1.02 11.87
N ASP A 25 -20.85 1.17 11.69
CA ASP A 25 -21.46 2.08 10.71
C ASP A 25 -20.83 1.95 9.29
N ASN A 26 -20.68 0.71 8.81
CA ASN A 26 -20.05 0.37 7.53
C ASN A 26 -18.58 0.82 7.40
N CYS A 27 -17.92 1.17 8.49
CA CYS A 27 -16.51 1.53 8.52
C CYS A 27 -15.68 0.45 9.22
N LEU A 28 -14.52 0.14 8.67
CA LEU A 28 -13.47 -0.59 9.36
C LEU A 28 -12.67 0.39 10.21
N LYS A 29 -12.79 0.29 11.52
CA LYS A 29 -11.95 1.04 12.47
C LYS A 29 -10.67 0.26 12.73
N VAL A 30 -9.53 0.92 12.55
CA VAL A 30 -8.19 0.42 12.88
C VAL A 30 -7.67 1.20 14.07
N ALA A 31 -7.50 0.53 15.21
CA ALA A 31 -7.01 1.13 16.45
C ALA A 31 -5.50 0.99 16.59
N TYR A 32 -4.87 2.01 17.14
CA TYR A 32 -3.46 2.06 17.49
C TYR A 32 -3.34 2.47 18.96
N TYR A 33 -2.79 1.59 19.80
CA TYR A 33 -2.59 1.88 21.19
C TYR A 33 -1.25 2.57 21.42
N LYS A 34 -1.18 3.43 22.43
CA LYS A 34 0.04 4.16 22.81
C LYS A 34 1.28 3.28 22.79
N GLY A 35 2.29 3.68 22.05
CA GLY A 35 3.54 2.96 21.88
C GLY A 35 3.50 1.85 20.84
N SER A 36 2.37 1.64 20.12
CA SER A 36 2.33 0.72 18.98
C SER A 36 2.97 1.32 17.74
N GLY A 37 3.55 0.46 16.93
CA GLY A 37 4.25 0.82 15.70
C GLY A 37 4.28 -0.34 14.72
N ALA A 38 5.40 -0.55 14.05
CA ALA A 38 5.58 -1.70 13.18
C ALA A 38 5.36 -3.02 13.97
N PRO A 39 4.86 -4.09 13.31
CA PRO A 39 4.64 -5.37 13.98
C PRO A 39 5.86 -5.92 14.72
N SER A 40 7.06 -5.61 14.25
CA SER A 40 8.34 -5.99 14.90
C SER A 40 8.55 -5.39 16.29
N LEU A 41 7.83 -4.33 16.65
CA LEU A 41 7.88 -3.73 18.00
C LEU A 41 7.05 -4.50 19.04
N GLY A 42 6.27 -5.49 18.62
CA GLY A 42 5.53 -6.40 19.49
C GLY A 42 4.36 -5.77 20.27
N LYS A 43 4.05 -4.48 20.05
CA LYS A 43 2.91 -3.80 20.69
C LYS A 43 1.68 -3.83 19.80
N LEU A 44 0.54 -4.07 20.43
CA LEU A 44 -0.75 -4.16 19.76
C LEU A 44 -1.14 -2.83 19.10
N GLY A 45 -1.48 -2.87 17.80
CA GLY A 45 -1.95 -1.71 17.03
C GLY A 45 -1.89 -1.98 15.54
N GLY A 46 -2.87 -1.48 14.81
CA GLY A 46 -2.94 -1.66 13.36
C GLY A 46 -3.23 -3.08 12.89
N PHE A 47 -2.93 -3.36 11.63
CA PHE A 47 -3.06 -4.70 11.03
C PHE A 47 -2.17 -4.87 9.80
N THR A 48 -1.95 -6.12 9.43
CA THR A 48 -1.41 -6.51 8.11
C THR A 48 -2.13 -7.74 7.59
N MET A 49 -2.46 -7.76 6.29
CA MET A 49 -3.10 -8.90 5.62
C MET A 49 -2.83 -8.90 4.12
N TYR A 50 -3.05 -10.04 3.49
CA TYR A 50 -3.14 -10.19 2.04
C TYR A 50 -4.44 -10.90 1.69
N ALA A 51 -5.11 -10.43 0.65
CA ALA A 51 -6.34 -11.03 0.18
C ALA A 51 -6.44 -10.96 -1.36
N SER A 52 -7.01 -12.01 -1.96
CA SER A 52 -7.25 -12.08 -3.38
C SER A 52 -8.72 -12.40 -3.63
N PRO A 53 -9.53 -11.42 -4.04
CA PRO A 53 -10.88 -11.66 -4.52
C PRO A 53 -10.85 -12.47 -5.82
N ARG A 54 -11.33 -13.71 -5.79
CA ARG A 54 -11.25 -14.68 -6.92
C ARG A 54 -11.81 -14.17 -8.23
N LEU A 55 -12.85 -13.33 -8.20
CA LEU A 55 -13.50 -12.81 -9.40
C LEU A 55 -12.74 -11.65 -10.08
N LYS A 56 -11.69 -11.14 -9.43
CA LYS A 56 -10.94 -9.97 -9.90
C LYS A 56 -9.47 -10.27 -10.16
N PHE A 57 -8.90 -11.27 -9.52
CA PHE A 57 -7.48 -11.59 -9.60
C PHE A 57 -7.23 -13.05 -10.00
N PRO A 58 -6.12 -13.32 -10.69
CA PRO A 58 -5.08 -12.38 -11.13
C PRO A 58 -5.54 -11.48 -12.28
N ALA A 59 -4.94 -10.28 -12.41
CA ALA A 59 -5.26 -9.31 -13.45
C ALA A 59 -4.02 -8.57 -13.93
N ASP A 60 -4.04 -8.07 -15.16
CA ASP A 60 -2.96 -7.25 -15.71
C ASP A 60 -3.11 -5.77 -15.33
N GLU A 61 -4.32 -5.33 -15.01
CA GLU A 61 -4.59 -4.00 -14.48
C GLU A 61 -5.69 -4.06 -13.39
N ALA A 62 -5.65 -3.14 -12.46
CA ALA A 62 -6.66 -3.01 -11.42
C ALA A 62 -6.71 -1.59 -10.86
N THR A 63 -7.91 -1.19 -10.46
CA THR A 63 -8.13 0.01 -9.64
C THR A 63 -8.61 -0.41 -8.26
N LEU A 64 -7.94 0.08 -7.23
CA LEU A 64 -8.36 -0.05 -5.84
C LEU A 64 -8.79 1.31 -5.31
N THR A 65 -10.05 1.44 -4.92
CA THR A 65 -10.58 2.67 -4.32
C THR A 65 -10.96 2.44 -2.88
N TYR A 66 -10.79 3.45 -2.05
CA TYR A 66 -11.29 3.48 -0.68
C TYR A 66 -11.30 4.91 -0.13
N GLU A 67 -11.98 5.09 0.97
CA GLU A 67 -11.91 6.33 1.74
C GLU A 67 -11.26 6.07 3.09
N THR A 68 -10.48 7.03 3.57
CA THR A 68 -9.83 6.98 4.87
C THR A 68 -10.14 8.24 5.69
N TYR A 69 -10.26 8.06 7.01
CA TYR A 69 -10.51 9.15 7.95
C TYR A 69 -9.57 9.01 9.13
N PHE A 70 -8.79 10.04 9.38
CA PHE A 70 -7.90 10.10 10.54
C PHE A 70 -8.61 10.73 11.74
N ASP A 71 -8.43 10.11 12.91
CA ASP A 71 -8.87 10.68 14.20
C ASP A 71 -8.58 12.20 14.24
N PRO A 72 -9.52 13.06 14.67
CA PRO A 72 -9.28 14.50 14.81
C PRO A 72 -8.03 14.85 15.63
N ASN A 73 -7.68 13.97 16.58
CA ASN A 73 -6.50 14.11 17.43
C ASN A 73 -5.29 13.29 16.94
N PHE A 74 -5.32 12.75 15.71
CA PHE A 74 -4.24 11.91 15.20
C PHE A 74 -2.88 12.62 15.26
N ASP A 75 -1.86 11.93 15.79
CA ASP A 75 -0.49 12.42 15.74
C ASP A 75 0.23 11.76 14.57
N TRP A 76 0.56 12.51 13.55
CA TRP A 76 1.22 11.98 12.35
C TRP A 76 2.58 11.33 12.63
N LYS A 77 3.26 11.76 13.71
CA LYS A 77 4.65 11.35 13.99
C LYS A 77 5.54 11.47 12.75
N LYS A 78 6.34 10.46 12.51
CA LYS A 78 7.23 10.39 11.33
C LYS A 78 6.55 9.74 10.12
N GLY A 79 5.39 9.08 10.32
CA GLY A 79 4.65 8.41 9.27
C GLY A 79 4.24 6.98 9.61
N GLY A 80 3.59 6.33 8.65
CA GLY A 80 3.13 4.95 8.78
C GLY A 80 2.50 4.42 7.51
N LYS A 81 2.20 3.13 7.49
CA LYS A 81 1.45 2.48 6.41
C LYS A 81 -0.02 2.85 6.50
N LEU A 82 -0.60 3.26 5.37
CA LEU A 82 -1.98 3.71 5.28
C LEU A 82 -2.87 2.70 4.56
N GLY A 83 -3.30 1.67 5.25
CA GLY A 83 -4.37 0.77 4.81
C GLY A 83 -4.04 -0.03 3.56
N TRP A 84 -4.82 0.14 2.52
CA TRP A 84 -4.90 -0.75 1.39
C TRP A 84 -3.90 -0.44 0.28
N GLY A 85 -3.52 -1.48 -0.48
CA GLY A 85 -2.65 -1.40 -1.64
C GLY A 85 -2.80 -2.61 -2.54
N LEU A 86 -2.10 -2.62 -3.65
CA LEU A 86 -2.04 -3.73 -4.61
C LEU A 86 -0.72 -4.49 -4.45
N PHE A 87 -0.74 -5.80 -4.64
CA PHE A 87 0.47 -6.61 -4.73
C PHE A 87 0.50 -7.45 -6.00
N PHE A 88 1.69 -7.73 -6.47
CA PHE A 88 1.97 -8.43 -7.72
C PHE A 88 2.75 -9.70 -7.39
N GLY A 89 2.40 -10.81 -8.05
CA GLY A 89 3.03 -12.11 -7.81
C GLY A 89 2.79 -12.62 -6.39
N GLU A 90 3.87 -13.06 -5.73
CA GLU A 90 3.78 -13.61 -4.37
C GLU A 90 3.61 -12.52 -3.31
N PRO A 91 2.88 -12.80 -2.22
CA PRO A 91 2.81 -11.90 -1.08
C PRO A 91 4.17 -11.72 -0.42
N GLY A 92 4.48 -10.51 0.05
CA GLY A 92 5.66 -10.29 0.90
C GLY A 92 6.66 -9.25 0.41
N ALA A 93 6.45 -8.60 -0.73
CA ALA A 93 7.27 -7.46 -1.15
C ALA A 93 7.05 -6.28 -0.19
N SER A 94 7.71 -6.32 0.97
CA SER A 94 7.60 -5.33 2.06
C SER A 94 8.62 -5.63 3.16
N GLY A 95 8.88 -4.65 4.06
CA GLY A 95 9.72 -4.85 5.24
C GLY A 95 11.19 -5.15 4.92
N GLY A 96 11.69 -4.69 3.78
CA GLY A 96 13.05 -4.97 3.31
C GLY A 96 13.16 -6.26 2.47
N ASN A 97 12.07 -6.98 2.26
CA ASN A 97 12.08 -8.15 1.39
C ASN A 97 11.95 -7.74 -0.08
N HIS A 98 13.03 -7.88 -0.84
CA HIS A 98 13.10 -7.63 -2.27
C HIS A 98 13.25 -8.95 -3.02
N THR A 99 12.44 -9.16 -4.05
CA THR A 99 12.43 -10.38 -4.86
C THR A 99 12.13 -10.03 -6.33
N ASP A 100 12.52 -10.88 -7.26
CA ASP A 100 12.25 -10.74 -8.68
C ASP A 100 10.81 -11.15 -9.07
N SER A 101 10.13 -11.87 -8.18
CA SER A 101 8.81 -12.47 -8.41
C SER A 101 7.65 -11.70 -7.76
N ALA A 102 7.95 -10.61 -7.05
CA ALA A 102 6.92 -9.84 -6.36
C ALA A 102 7.18 -8.34 -6.39
N ALA A 103 6.09 -7.58 -6.36
CA ALA A 103 6.09 -6.14 -6.20
C ALA A 103 4.89 -5.72 -5.33
N SER A 104 4.90 -4.49 -4.82
CA SER A 104 3.74 -3.92 -4.16
C SER A 104 3.64 -2.41 -4.33
N PHE A 105 2.41 -1.94 -4.43
CA PHE A 105 2.02 -0.55 -4.48
C PHE A 105 1.14 -0.24 -3.28
N ARG A 106 1.64 0.53 -2.34
CA ARG A 106 0.99 0.88 -1.07
C ARG A 106 1.01 2.38 -0.85
N LEU A 107 0.25 2.86 0.14
CA LEU A 107 0.35 4.23 0.62
C LEU A 107 1.04 4.29 1.97
N MET A 108 1.71 5.42 2.22
CA MET A 108 2.14 5.85 3.54
C MET A 108 1.65 7.26 3.81
N TRP A 109 1.32 7.53 5.08
CA TRP A 109 1.30 8.91 5.57
C TRP A 109 2.69 9.29 6.08
N ARG A 110 3.00 10.57 6.03
CA ARG A 110 4.20 11.18 6.61
C ARG A 110 3.80 12.25 7.63
N SER A 111 4.78 12.92 8.19
CA SER A 111 4.54 14.07 9.07
C SER A 111 3.62 15.09 8.39
N LYS A 112 2.77 15.78 9.18
CA LYS A 112 1.82 16.81 8.71
C LYS A 112 0.70 16.28 7.77
N GLY A 113 0.54 14.96 7.64
CA GLY A 113 -0.50 14.36 6.79
C GLY A 113 -0.12 14.21 5.32
N ASP A 114 1.12 14.47 4.94
CA ASP A 114 1.59 14.21 3.59
C ASP A 114 1.44 12.72 3.25
N LEU A 115 1.02 12.43 2.02
CA LEU A 115 0.88 11.08 1.50
C LEU A 115 1.92 10.81 0.42
N GLU A 116 2.20 9.52 0.21
CA GLU A 116 3.09 9.04 -0.84
C GLU A 116 2.70 7.65 -1.33
N CYS A 117 3.01 7.34 -2.58
CA CYS A 117 3.12 5.96 -3.03
C CYS A 117 4.35 5.33 -2.42
N TYR A 118 4.19 4.15 -1.84
CA TYR A 118 5.28 3.37 -1.29
C TYR A 118 5.42 2.07 -2.06
N VAL A 119 6.46 2.01 -2.89
CA VAL A 119 6.60 1.02 -3.96
C VAL A 119 7.74 0.07 -3.65
N TYR A 120 7.44 -1.23 -3.61
CA TYR A 120 8.42 -2.29 -3.74
C TYR A 120 8.40 -2.78 -5.17
N ARG A 121 9.43 -2.47 -5.93
CA ARG A 121 9.62 -2.94 -7.31
C ARG A 121 10.32 -4.29 -7.32
N PRO A 122 10.18 -5.10 -8.40
CA PRO A 122 10.94 -6.34 -8.51
C PRO A 122 12.43 -6.07 -8.48
N SER A 123 13.18 -6.93 -7.80
CA SER A 123 14.63 -6.91 -7.82
C SER A 123 15.19 -7.49 -9.13
N GLY A 124 16.46 -7.25 -9.41
CA GLY A 124 17.15 -7.80 -10.58
C GLY A 124 16.76 -7.14 -11.92
N VAL A 125 15.96 -6.07 -11.91
CA VAL A 125 15.63 -5.29 -13.09
C VAL A 125 15.79 -3.80 -12.82
N GLN A 126 16.36 -3.10 -13.78
CA GLN A 126 16.50 -1.64 -13.71
C GLN A 126 15.18 -1.00 -14.20
N GLN A 127 14.66 -0.03 -13.44
CA GLN A 127 13.57 0.81 -13.88
C GLN A 127 14.06 1.79 -14.95
N HIS A 128 13.11 2.33 -15.74
CA HIS A 128 13.45 3.40 -16.69
C HIS A 128 14.12 4.58 -15.96
N PRO A 129 15.12 5.25 -16.56
CA PRO A 129 15.86 6.37 -15.92
C PRO A 129 14.98 7.52 -15.42
N ASP A 130 13.77 7.70 -15.99
CA ASP A 130 12.82 8.71 -15.51
C ASP A 130 12.09 8.32 -14.21
N TYR A 131 12.21 7.09 -13.75
CA TYR A 131 11.57 6.65 -12.51
C TYR A 131 12.04 7.48 -11.30
N GLU A 132 13.32 7.69 -11.21
CA GLU A 132 13.92 8.48 -10.13
C GLU A 132 13.72 10.00 -10.31
N LYS A 133 13.24 10.42 -11.48
CA LYS A 133 12.85 11.81 -11.77
C LYS A 133 11.38 12.09 -11.48
N THR A 134 10.60 11.11 -11.01
CA THR A 134 9.21 11.34 -10.62
C THR A 134 9.15 12.36 -9.48
N THR A 135 8.08 13.15 -9.45
CA THR A 135 7.92 14.25 -8.50
C THR A 135 8.16 13.79 -7.07
N ASN A 136 9.08 14.45 -6.37
CA ASN A 136 9.44 14.18 -4.98
C ASN A 136 9.82 12.72 -4.70
N PHE A 137 10.54 12.10 -5.61
CA PHE A 137 11.07 10.74 -5.45
C PHE A 137 12.10 10.67 -4.31
N VAL A 138 12.01 9.62 -3.50
CA VAL A 138 13.03 9.27 -2.52
C VAL A 138 13.29 7.77 -2.59
N GLY A 139 14.40 7.40 -3.22
CA GLY A 139 14.83 6.00 -3.32
C GLY A 139 15.31 5.45 -1.97
N ASN A 140 15.09 4.17 -1.75
CA ASN A 140 15.57 3.47 -0.57
C ASN A 140 15.97 2.03 -0.92
N ALA A 141 17.28 1.76 -0.93
CA ALA A 141 17.82 0.45 -1.29
C ALA A 141 17.43 -0.68 -0.31
N GLN A 142 17.17 -0.34 0.96
CA GLN A 142 16.81 -1.31 1.99
C GLN A 142 15.30 -1.57 2.06
N TYR A 143 14.48 -0.56 1.73
CA TYR A 143 13.03 -0.61 1.82
C TYR A 143 12.39 -0.19 0.50
N GLY A 144 11.08 0.13 0.52
CA GLY A 144 10.38 0.62 -0.67
C GLY A 144 10.71 2.06 -1.03
N ASP A 145 10.63 2.38 -2.31
CA ASP A 145 10.78 3.74 -2.82
C ASP A 145 9.55 4.59 -2.47
N SER A 146 9.77 5.85 -2.12
CA SER A 146 8.74 6.86 -1.99
C SER A 146 8.57 7.60 -3.31
N VAL A 147 7.37 7.53 -3.91
CA VAL A 147 7.02 8.20 -5.17
C VAL A 147 5.90 9.20 -4.91
N PHE A 148 5.96 10.38 -5.48
CA PHE A 148 5.01 11.49 -5.28
C PHE A 148 4.88 11.91 -3.81
N ARG A 149 5.95 11.88 -3.07
CA ARG A 149 5.97 12.17 -1.64
C ARG A 149 5.55 13.62 -1.36
N GLY A 150 4.48 13.81 -0.57
CA GLY A 150 3.95 15.13 -0.23
C GLY A 150 3.21 15.86 -1.37
N CYS A 151 2.99 15.19 -2.53
CA CYS A 151 2.12 15.72 -3.58
C CYS A 151 0.64 15.72 -3.16
N PHE A 152 0.31 14.96 -2.14
CA PHE A 152 -1.04 14.81 -1.58
C PHE A 152 -1.00 15.01 -0.08
N ARG A 153 -2.14 15.42 0.50
CA ARG A 153 -2.24 15.62 1.95
C ARG A 153 -3.60 15.20 2.47
N ALA A 154 -3.61 14.30 3.46
CA ALA A 154 -4.78 13.99 4.24
C ALA A 154 -4.99 15.01 5.37
N SER A 155 -6.25 15.21 5.75
CA SER A 155 -6.63 16.05 6.89
C SER A 155 -7.21 15.19 8.01
N LYS A 156 -6.92 15.57 9.27
CA LYS A 156 -7.58 14.96 10.43
C LYS A 156 -9.04 15.36 10.48
N GLY A 157 -9.89 14.45 10.94
CA GLY A 157 -11.32 14.72 11.10
C GLY A 157 -12.09 14.89 9.79
N LYS A 158 -11.49 14.47 8.66
CA LYS A 158 -12.12 14.53 7.33
C LYS A 158 -11.89 13.24 6.57
N TRP A 159 -12.84 12.84 5.75
CA TRP A 159 -12.68 11.76 4.79
C TRP A 159 -11.77 12.21 3.65
N THR A 160 -10.86 11.34 3.26
CA THR A 160 -9.98 11.48 2.11
C THR A 160 -10.27 10.33 1.16
N SER A 161 -10.61 10.64 -0.08
CA SER A 161 -10.87 9.67 -1.14
C SER A 161 -9.57 9.27 -1.82
N ILE A 162 -9.36 7.98 -2.03
CA ILE A 162 -8.15 7.42 -2.60
C ILE A 162 -8.51 6.46 -3.74
N ALA A 163 -7.85 6.63 -4.88
CA ALA A 163 -7.89 5.67 -5.99
C ALA A 163 -6.46 5.34 -6.43
N MET A 164 -6.14 4.06 -6.40
CA MET A 164 -4.85 3.50 -6.77
C MET A 164 -5.04 2.64 -8.02
N TYR A 165 -4.47 3.05 -9.15
CA TYR A 165 -4.48 2.26 -10.37
C TYR A 165 -3.09 1.76 -10.70
N ALA A 166 -3.00 0.50 -11.05
CA ALA A 166 -1.79 -0.10 -11.58
C ALA A 166 -2.10 -0.94 -12.82
N LYS A 167 -1.17 -0.92 -13.78
CA LYS A 167 -1.14 -1.79 -14.94
C LYS A 167 0.22 -2.44 -15.03
N THR A 168 0.29 -3.74 -15.22
CA THR A 168 1.55 -4.47 -15.42
C THR A 168 2.19 -4.07 -16.76
N ASN A 169 3.51 -4.10 -16.79
CA ASN A 169 4.25 -3.94 -18.04
C ASN A 169 4.09 -5.13 -18.96
N THR A 170 4.26 -4.90 -20.25
CA THR A 170 4.33 -5.94 -21.28
C THR A 170 5.77 -6.42 -21.51
N PHE A 171 5.96 -7.27 -22.49
CA PHE A 171 7.25 -7.84 -22.83
C PHE A 171 7.48 -7.78 -24.32
N ASP A 172 8.66 -7.44 -24.71
CA ASP A 172 9.10 -7.52 -26.10
C ASP A 172 8.90 -8.96 -26.64
N LYS A 173 8.43 -9.06 -27.87
CA LYS A 173 8.05 -10.35 -28.46
C LYS A 173 9.26 -11.18 -28.85
N GLU A 174 10.35 -10.53 -29.26
CA GLU A 174 11.55 -11.19 -29.76
C GLU A 174 12.52 -11.51 -28.65
N SER A 175 12.89 -10.53 -27.84
CA SER A 175 13.86 -10.69 -26.77
C SER A 175 13.27 -11.25 -25.47
N GLY A 176 11.94 -11.14 -25.28
CA GLY A 176 11.28 -11.49 -24.03
C GLY A 176 11.57 -10.52 -22.88
N SER A 177 12.23 -9.39 -23.15
CA SER A 177 12.59 -8.41 -22.13
C SER A 177 11.36 -7.60 -21.66
N PRO A 178 11.27 -7.22 -20.36
CA PRO A 178 10.24 -6.34 -19.89
C PRO A 178 10.29 -4.97 -20.58
N LEU A 179 9.15 -4.45 -21.02
CA LEU A 179 9.01 -3.12 -21.61
C LEU A 179 8.67 -2.08 -20.53
N PHE A 180 9.05 -0.85 -20.77
CA PHE A 180 8.76 0.28 -19.88
C PHE A 180 7.37 0.87 -20.21
N ASP A 181 6.31 0.13 -19.95
CA ASP A 181 4.92 0.49 -20.26
C ASP A 181 3.89 0.16 -19.18
N GLY A 182 4.35 -0.27 -18.02
CA GLY A 182 3.51 -0.41 -16.83
C GLY A 182 3.14 0.96 -16.25
N VAL A 183 2.02 1.01 -15.53
CA VAL A 183 1.47 2.25 -14.97
C VAL A 183 1.36 2.18 -13.45
N LEU A 184 1.71 3.28 -12.81
CA LEU A 184 1.44 3.61 -11.43
C LEU A 184 0.70 4.93 -11.40
N ARG A 185 -0.55 4.95 -10.89
CA ARG A 185 -1.36 6.17 -10.75
C ARG A 185 -1.99 6.23 -9.37
N LEU A 186 -1.88 7.39 -8.75
CA LEU A 186 -2.55 7.70 -7.49
C LEU A 186 -3.41 8.95 -7.68
N THR A 187 -4.67 8.84 -7.28
CA THR A 187 -5.60 9.96 -7.18
C THR A 187 -6.03 10.11 -5.72
N VAL A 188 -5.91 11.30 -5.17
CA VAL A 188 -6.36 11.64 -3.82
C VAL A 188 -7.21 12.90 -3.88
N ASP A 189 -8.45 12.84 -3.43
CA ASP A 189 -9.41 13.95 -3.45
C ASP A 189 -9.46 14.67 -4.81
N GLY A 190 -9.44 13.90 -5.91
CA GLY A 190 -9.49 14.38 -7.29
C GLY A 190 -8.17 14.84 -7.89
N THR A 191 -7.11 14.99 -7.10
CA THR A 191 -5.76 15.29 -7.62
C THR A 191 -5.06 14.01 -8.05
N THR A 192 -4.49 13.98 -9.25
CA THR A 192 -3.85 12.79 -9.83
C THR A 192 -2.38 13.02 -10.14
N HIS A 193 -1.54 12.06 -9.77
CA HIS A 193 -0.18 11.90 -10.25
C HIS A 193 0.00 10.51 -10.84
N GLU A 194 0.77 10.42 -11.93
CA GLU A 194 0.96 9.19 -12.70
C GLU A 194 2.40 9.03 -13.18
N TYR A 195 2.83 7.76 -13.25
CA TYR A 195 4.05 7.33 -13.93
C TYR A 195 3.75 6.14 -14.83
N THR A 196 4.10 6.22 -16.12
CA THR A 196 3.65 5.29 -17.18
C THR A 196 4.76 4.41 -17.77
N LYS A 197 5.95 4.41 -17.15
CA LYS A 197 7.10 3.61 -17.61
C LYS A 197 7.55 2.61 -16.56
N MET A 198 6.60 2.10 -15.74
CA MET A 198 6.89 1.22 -14.63
C MET A 198 7.20 -0.21 -15.08
N ILE A 199 8.20 -0.86 -14.49
CA ILE A 199 8.33 -2.31 -14.51
C ILE A 199 7.80 -2.87 -13.20
N TRP A 200 6.66 -3.55 -13.27
CA TRP A 200 6.02 -4.25 -12.14
C TRP A 200 6.38 -5.72 -12.09
N ARG A 201 6.82 -6.30 -13.22
CA ARG A 201 7.10 -7.74 -13.35
C ARG A 201 8.27 -8.02 -14.29
N THR A 202 9.04 -9.05 -13.96
CA THR A 202 10.14 -9.59 -14.78
C THR A 202 9.75 -10.87 -15.51
N LYS A 203 8.59 -11.45 -15.16
CA LYS A 203 8.05 -12.70 -15.72
C LYS A 203 6.62 -12.48 -16.20
N ARG A 204 6.25 -13.05 -17.35
CA ARG A 204 4.91 -12.87 -17.97
C ARG A 204 3.76 -13.34 -17.08
N ASN A 205 3.99 -14.38 -16.29
CA ASN A 205 2.99 -14.97 -15.40
C ASN A 205 2.86 -14.24 -14.05
N THR A 206 3.67 -13.23 -13.79
CA THR A 206 3.49 -12.36 -12.63
C THR A 206 2.46 -11.29 -12.96
N GLN A 207 1.34 -11.29 -12.27
CA GLN A 207 0.23 -10.35 -12.46
C GLN A 207 -0.11 -9.67 -11.11
N ILE A 208 -1.02 -8.71 -11.13
CA ILE A 208 -1.63 -8.22 -9.90
C ILE A 208 -2.40 -9.39 -9.29
N SER A 209 -2.01 -9.80 -8.08
CA SER A 209 -2.51 -11.01 -7.44
C SER A 209 -3.53 -10.74 -6.34
N GLY A 210 -3.69 -9.49 -5.95
CA GLY A 210 -4.66 -9.12 -4.94
C GLY A 210 -4.39 -7.78 -4.27
N ILE A 211 -5.06 -7.60 -3.13
CA ILE A 211 -4.89 -6.44 -2.28
C ILE A 211 -4.08 -6.81 -1.03
N CYS A 212 -3.21 -5.90 -0.61
CA CYS A 212 -2.53 -5.98 0.67
C CYS A 212 -3.07 -4.88 1.60
N GLY A 213 -3.45 -5.27 2.82
CA GLY A 213 -3.80 -4.34 3.88
C GLY A 213 -2.61 -4.20 4.83
N ALA A 214 -2.16 -2.97 5.07
CA ALA A 214 -1.11 -2.70 6.04
C ALA A 214 -1.35 -1.31 6.63
N SER A 215 -1.67 -1.26 7.91
CA SER A 215 -1.92 0.01 8.59
C SER A 215 -1.30 -0.01 9.98
N PHE A 216 -0.21 0.73 10.14
CA PHE A 216 0.53 0.85 11.40
C PHE A 216 1.48 2.05 11.35
N PHE A 217 1.81 2.61 12.50
CA PHE A 217 2.87 3.60 12.62
C PHE A 217 4.19 2.97 12.17
N GLY A 218 4.88 3.58 11.20
CA GLY A 218 5.95 2.95 10.44
C GLY A 218 7.34 3.19 10.99
N GLY A 219 8.28 2.43 10.47
CA GLY A 219 9.67 2.43 10.87
C GLY A 219 9.99 1.35 11.91
N SER A 220 11.28 1.02 12.05
CA SER A 220 11.76 -0.12 12.83
C SER A 220 12.06 0.21 14.30
N THR A 221 11.89 1.44 14.74
CA THR A 221 12.23 1.89 16.10
C THR A 221 11.03 2.50 16.82
N SER A 222 11.07 2.53 18.16
CA SER A 222 10.06 3.16 19.02
C SER A 222 9.85 4.65 18.76
N LEU A 223 10.79 5.33 18.11
CA LEU A 223 10.66 6.73 17.70
C LEU A 223 9.52 6.98 16.70
N TRP A 224 9.05 5.93 16.01
CA TRP A 224 7.92 5.97 15.08
C TRP A 224 6.59 5.66 15.75
N ALA A 225 6.62 5.05 16.94
CA ALA A 225 5.42 4.60 17.64
C ALA A 225 4.47 5.75 17.96
N THR A 226 3.17 5.47 17.96
CA THR A 226 2.16 6.46 18.35
C THR A 226 2.35 6.90 19.81
N PRO A 227 2.27 8.21 20.10
CA PRO A 227 2.43 8.70 21.46
C PRO A 227 1.16 8.53 22.33
N LYS A 228 0.04 8.17 21.72
CA LYS A 228 -1.28 8.04 22.35
C LYS A 228 -2.16 7.04 21.62
N ASP A 229 -3.26 6.65 22.24
CA ASP A 229 -4.30 5.87 21.59
C ASP A 229 -4.97 6.73 20.51
N THR A 230 -5.18 6.13 19.34
CA THR A 230 -5.78 6.80 18.18
C THR A 230 -6.34 5.76 17.20
N TYR A 231 -6.95 6.21 16.12
CA TYR A 231 -7.53 5.33 15.13
C TYR A 231 -7.52 5.94 13.71
N ILE A 232 -7.70 5.07 12.73
CA ILE A 232 -8.08 5.40 11.36
C ILE A 232 -9.35 4.63 11.02
N LEU A 233 -10.27 5.24 10.27
CA LEU A 233 -11.41 4.55 9.68
C LEU A 233 -11.17 4.36 8.18
N HIS A 234 -11.64 3.23 7.66
CA HIS A 234 -11.69 2.94 6.23
C HIS A 234 -13.10 2.52 5.83
N ARG A 235 -13.57 2.96 4.67
CA ARG A 235 -14.84 2.51 4.08
C ARG A 235 -14.74 2.42 2.56
N ASN A 236 -15.75 1.84 1.92
CA ASN A 236 -15.89 1.78 0.46
C ASN A 236 -14.65 1.18 -0.23
N VAL A 237 -14.08 0.12 0.36
CA VAL A 237 -12.92 -0.59 -0.23
C VAL A 237 -13.43 -1.43 -1.39
N ILE A 238 -13.15 -0.97 -2.61
CA ILE A 238 -13.64 -1.57 -3.87
C ILE A 238 -12.44 -1.82 -4.78
N VAL A 239 -12.42 -2.97 -5.43
CA VAL A 239 -11.45 -3.29 -6.49
C VAL A 239 -12.18 -3.60 -7.78
N THR A 240 -11.73 -2.98 -8.87
CA THR A 240 -12.25 -3.16 -10.23
C THR A 240 -11.13 -3.44 -11.21
#